data_702c26723a91980dee9906e3c06f26ce
#
_entry.id   702c26723a91980dee9906e3c06f26ce
#
_cell.length_a   1.000
_cell.length_b   1.000
_cell.length_c   1.000
_cell.angle_alpha   90.00
_cell.angle_beta   90.00
_cell.angle_gamma   90.00
#
_symmetry.space_group_name_H-M   'P 1'
#
loop_
_entity.id
_entity.type
_entity.pdbx_description
1 polymer ?
#
loop_
_entity_poly.entity_id
_entity_poly.type
_entity_poly.pdbx_seq_one_letter_code
_entity_poly.pdbx_strand_id
1 'polypeptide(L)'
;MIIIVLGISYILFYLEKQATRQFYSEIYHNKMLITNEYTRRVISDVYVAVTNNLYYLEHSLDKPDIHEAAMERIVKNGTRVRSCGLSFVKDYYPQKSHLFCPFAWRDPAHPDEVLSQNKGDDGYDYLTTNWFKDVVESDSARWSEPFYDGYDESTPLSSYMVPIHDQTGRVVAVLGADISLDWFANKLSEADSIINENKMLMASMFNIKSKSFIINHDGTYITHSDEKFIMKDNFFRQLEAYDGSNREGVVIKILNGDEDKKSPEKFLVGGTECYLFYMPVKYTQWILVTVVPCKAIDMLCYLNGATVLLIVLLPLLLFAFVGYYYMKKAIAASVKDCPGGERFKQE
;
A
#
# COMPACT_ATOMS: atom_id res chain seq x y z
N MET A 1 -28.24 -21.56 36.80
CA MET A 1 -27.26 -20.45 36.98
C MET A 1 -25.98 -20.61 36.19
N ILE A 2 -25.23 -21.72 36.33
CA ILE A 2 -23.94 -21.94 35.60
C ILE A 2 -24.10 -21.87 34.06
N ILE A 3 -25.15 -22.52 33.51
CA ILE A 3 -25.40 -22.53 32.05
C ILE A 3 -25.67 -21.11 31.52
N ILE A 4 -26.41 -20.30 32.28
CA ILE A 4 -26.72 -18.90 31.91
C ILE A 4 -25.45 -18.07 31.92
N VAL A 5 -24.57 -18.23 32.92
CA VAL A 5 -23.30 -17.52 33.02
C VAL A 5 -22.37 -17.91 31.85
N LEU A 6 -22.26 -19.20 31.53
CA LEU A 6 -21.47 -19.68 30.40
C LEU A 6 -22.04 -19.14 29.08
N GLY A 7 -23.37 -19.10 28.93
CA GLY A 7 -24.01 -18.54 27.74
C GLY A 7 -23.70 -17.03 27.58
N ILE A 8 -23.82 -16.26 28.65
CA ILE A 8 -23.49 -14.82 28.64
C ILE A 8 -22.00 -14.62 28.33
N SER A 9 -21.11 -15.40 28.97
CA SER A 9 -19.68 -15.31 28.72
C SER A 9 -19.31 -15.62 27.26
N TYR A 10 -19.96 -16.60 26.64
CA TYR A 10 -19.76 -16.93 25.24
C TYR A 10 -20.24 -15.79 24.30
N ILE A 11 -21.41 -15.20 24.61
CA ILE A 11 -21.94 -14.05 23.86
C ILE A 11 -20.96 -12.85 23.94
N LEU A 12 -20.49 -12.53 25.15
CA LEU A 12 -19.52 -11.46 25.36
C LEU A 12 -18.22 -11.71 24.60
N PHE A 13 -17.70 -12.94 24.66
CA PHE A 13 -16.51 -13.34 23.87
C PHE A 13 -16.73 -13.12 22.35
N TYR A 14 -17.89 -13.54 21.85
CA TYR A 14 -18.22 -13.40 20.44
C TYR A 14 -18.35 -11.94 20.01
N LEU A 15 -19.03 -11.11 20.79
CA LEU A 15 -19.19 -9.68 20.56
C LEU A 15 -17.83 -8.96 20.56
N GLU A 16 -16.99 -9.26 21.55
CA GLU A 16 -15.65 -8.68 21.64
C GLU A 16 -14.78 -9.08 20.45
N LYS A 17 -14.87 -10.33 20.02
CA LYS A 17 -14.17 -10.80 18.81
C LYS A 17 -14.60 -10.04 17.57
N GLN A 18 -15.90 -9.77 17.39
CA GLN A 18 -16.40 -8.98 16.27
C GLN A 18 -15.96 -7.52 16.38
N ALA A 19 -16.11 -6.88 17.54
CA ALA A 19 -15.70 -5.50 17.77
C ALA A 19 -14.20 -5.29 17.51
N THR A 20 -13.37 -6.21 18.01
CA THR A 20 -11.92 -6.19 17.77
C THR A 20 -11.59 -6.31 16.28
N ARG A 21 -12.25 -7.22 15.55
CA ARG A 21 -12.03 -7.37 14.09
C ARG A 21 -12.40 -6.10 13.36
N GLN A 22 -13.56 -5.52 13.64
CA GLN A 22 -14.00 -4.26 13.02
C GLN A 22 -13.01 -3.12 13.32
N PHE A 23 -12.59 -2.98 14.56
CA PHE A 23 -11.64 -1.96 14.99
C PHE A 23 -10.31 -2.04 14.20
N TYR A 24 -9.73 -3.24 14.06
CA TYR A 24 -8.50 -3.39 13.29
C TYR A 24 -8.72 -3.23 11.78
N SER A 25 -9.87 -3.63 11.26
CA SER A 25 -10.24 -3.34 9.86
C SER A 25 -10.27 -1.84 9.60
N GLU A 26 -10.88 -1.06 10.48
CA GLU A 26 -10.91 0.40 10.37
C GLU A 26 -9.50 1.03 10.48
N ILE A 27 -8.64 0.50 11.35
CA ILE A 27 -7.24 0.96 11.45
C ILE A 27 -6.50 0.76 10.12
N TYR A 28 -6.59 -0.43 9.52
CA TYR A 28 -5.91 -0.71 8.24
C TYR A 28 -6.53 0.08 7.09
N HIS A 29 -7.85 0.24 7.06
CA HIS A 29 -8.52 1.08 6.08
C HIS A 29 -8.08 2.55 6.20
N ASN A 30 -8.08 3.13 7.40
CA ASN A 30 -7.64 4.51 7.64
C ASN A 30 -6.15 4.71 7.29
N LYS A 31 -5.29 3.73 7.61
CA LYS A 31 -3.90 3.72 7.16
C LYS A 31 -3.82 3.82 5.64
N MET A 32 -4.59 2.99 4.93
CA MET A 32 -4.59 2.97 3.48
C MET A 32 -5.08 4.30 2.90
N LEU A 33 -6.10 4.93 3.49
CA LEU A 33 -6.55 6.27 3.10
C LEU A 33 -5.44 7.31 3.22
N ILE A 34 -4.72 7.33 4.35
CA ILE A 34 -3.60 8.27 4.58
C ILE A 34 -2.47 8.02 3.58
N THR A 35 -2.12 6.75 3.36
CA THR A 35 -1.07 6.35 2.42
C THR A 35 -1.45 6.70 0.98
N ASN A 36 -2.71 6.46 0.59
CA ASN A 36 -3.20 6.82 -0.74
C ASN A 36 -3.22 8.34 -0.95
N GLU A 37 -3.64 9.12 0.04
CA GLU A 37 -3.61 10.57 -0.04
C GLU A 37 -2.17 11.10 -0.18
N TYR A 38 -1.23 10.50 0.53
CA TYR A 38 0.19 10.82 0.37
C TYR A 38 0.70 10.50 -1.04
N THR A 39 0.40 9.30 -1.55
CA THR A 39 0.73 8.87 -2.91
C THR A 39 0.13 9.85 -3.93
N ARG A 40 -1.14 10.21 -3.76
CA ARG A 40 -1.84 11.17 -4.61
C ARG A 40 -1.14 12.54 -4.64
N ARG A 41 -0.66 13.04 -3.50
CA ARG A 41 0.07 14.32 -3.45
C ARG A 41 1.33 14.28 -4.29
N VAL A 42 2.11 13.20 -4.18
CA VAL A 42 3.34 13.04 -4.97
C VAL A 42 3.03 13.00 -6.47
N ILE A 43 2.04 12.22 -6.87
CA ILE A 43 1.57 12.14 -8.26
C ILE A 43 1.09 13.52 -8.73
N SER A 44 0.35 14.25 -7.88
CA SER A 44 -0.12 15.60 -8.19
C SER A 44 1.02 16.60 -8.34
N ASP A 45 2.09 16.50 -7.54
CA ASP A 45 3.26 17.40 -7.64
C ASP A 45 3.93 17.27 -9.03
N VAL A 46 4.09 16.04 -9.52
CA VAL A 46 4.64 15.80 -10.87
C VAL A 46 3.68 16.28 -11.95
N TYR A 47 2.39 15.95 -11.83
CA TYR A 47 1.36 16.42 -12.74
C TYR A 47 1.38 17.95 -12.87
N VAL A 48 1.41 18.67 -11.75
CA VAL A 48 1.44 20.14 -11.72
C VAL A 48 2.75 20.68 -12.30
N ALA A 49 3.90 20.06 -11.97
CA ALA A 49 5.20 20.46 -12.52
C ALA A 49 5.22 20.39 -14.05
N VAL A 50 4.62 19.35 -14.62
CA VAL A 50 4.50 19.18 -16.08
C VAL A 50 3.48 20.18 -16.66
N THR A 51 2.24 20.16 -16.16
CA THR A 51 1.13 20.90 -16.78
C THR A 51 1.31 22.41 -16.75
N ASN A 52 1.94 22.94 -15.69
CA ASN A 52 2.26 24.37 -15.61
C ASN A 52 3.27 24.85 -16.65
N ASN A 53 4.01 23.96 -17.28
CA ASN A 53 5.01 24.30 -18.29
C ASN A 53 4.52 24.06 -19.71
N LEU A 54 3.38 23.38 -19.94
CA LEU A 54 2.88 23.03 -21.28
C LEU A 54 2.67 24.27 -22.14
N TYR A 55 1.89 25.24 -21.65
CA TYR A 55 1.62 26.47 -22.39
C TYR A 55 2.92 27.18 -22.82
N TYR A 56 3.87 27.28 -21.90
CA TYR A 56 5.15 27.93 -22.20
C TYR A 56 5.94 27.19 -23.28
N LEU A 57 5.99 25.86 -23.19
CA LEU A 57 6.73 25.02 -24.17
C LEU A 57 6.09 25.09 -25.55
N GLU A 58 4.77 24.95 -25.66
CA GLU A 58 4.03 25.01 -26.92
C GLU A 58 4.14 26.39 -27.61
N HIS A 59 4.26 27.49 -26.82
CA HIS A 59 4.39 28.85 -27.36
C HIS A 59 5.85 29.30 -27.54
N SER A 60 6.82 28.44 -27.31
CA SER A 60 8.25 28.73 -27.48
C SER A 60 8.98 27.73 -28.37
N LEU A 61 8.25 26.99 -29.20
CA LEU A 61 8.81 26.00 -30.12
C LEU A 61 9.75 26.64 -31.19
N ASP A 62 9.67 27.95 -31.44
CA ASP A 62 10.59 28.69 -32.29
C ASP A 62 11.96 28.95 -31.65
N LYS A 63 12.16 28.61 -30.36
CA LYS A 63 13.35 28.91 -29.56
C LYS A 63 13.99 27.67 -28.96
N PRO A 64 14.61 26.80 -29.74
CA PRO A 64 15.14 25.53 -29.24
C PRO A 64 16.18 25.67 -28.11
N ASP A 65 16.90 26.80 -28.05
CA ASP A 65 17.97 27.03 -27.04
C ASP A 65 17.45 27.18 -25.58
N ILE A 66 16.16 27.45 -25.41
CA ILE A 66 15.59 27.61 -24.05
C ILE A 66 15.11 26.30 -23.44
N HIS A 67 15.00 25.23 -24.23
CA HIS A 67 14.38 23.98 -23.78
C HIS A 67 15.19 23.26 -22.69
N GLU A 68 16.54 23.28 -22.78
CA GLU A 68 17.39 22.72 -21.71
C GLU A 68 17.15 23.44 -20.37
N ALA A 69 17.18 24.79 -20.39
CA ALA A 69 16.92 25.58 -19.19
C ALA A 69 15.47 25.38 -18.66
N ALA A 70 14.52 25.07 -19.55
CA ALA A 70 13.16 24.74 -19.16
C ALA A 70 13.10 23.39 -18.42
N MET A 71 13.81 22.37 -18.91
CA MET A 71 13.90 21.06 -18.23
C MET A 71 14.56 21.19 -16.86
N GLU A 72 15.69 21.91 -16.76
CA GLU A 72 16.31 22.21 -15.46
C GLU A 72 15.35 22.87 -14.48
N ARG A 73 14.58 23.87 -14.94
CA ARG A 73 13.62 24.58 -14.11
C ARG A 73 12.52 23.66 -13.60
N ILE A 74 12.02 22.74 -14.45
CA ILE A 74 11.01 21.74 -14.04
C ILE A 74 11.56 20.85 -12.94
N VAL A 75 12.78 20.33 -13.10
CA VAL A 75 13.43 19.47 -12.10
C VAL A 75 13.75 20.24 -10.82
N LYS A 76 14.28 21.48 -10.90
CA LYS A 76 14.61 22.31 -9.74
C LYS A 76 13.37 22.63 -8.90
N ASN A 77 12.26 23.00 -9.56
CA ASN A 77 11.04 23.40 -8.89
C ASN A 77 10.14 22.22 -8.47
N GLY A 78 10.22 21.10 -9.17
CA GLY A 78 9.46 19.89 -8.85
C GLY A 78 10.16 19.04 -7.79
N THR A 79 9.79 19.20 -6.51
CA THR A 79 10.47 18.53 -5.38
C THR A 79 10.50 17.00 -5.50
N ARG A 80 9.59 16.42 -6.27
CA ARG A 80 9.45 14.97 -6.51
C ARG A 80 9.88 14.54 -7.91
N VAL A 81 10.22 15.50 -8.77
CA VAL A 81 10.73 15.22 -10.11
C VAL A 81 12.19 14.79 -10.01
N ARG A 82 12.49 13.57 -10.42
CA ARG A 82 13.86 13.02 -10.48
C ARG A 82 14.60 13.52 -11.71
N SER A 83 13.92 13.47 -12.85
CA SER A 83 14.41 13.89 -14.14
C SER A 83 13.25 14.37 -15.02
N CYS A 84 13.57 15.13 -16.07
CA CYS A 84 12.60 15.64 -17.03
C CYS A 84 13.23 15.73 -18.41
N GLY A 85 12.52 15.27 -19.44
CA GLY A 85 12.96 15.31 -20.81
C GLY A 85 11.89 15.80 -21.78
N LEU A 86 12.31 16.51 -22.82
CA LEU A 86 11.45 16.96 -23.90
C LEU A 86 11.94 16.36 -25.22
N SER A 87 11.32 15.25 -25.62
CA SER A 87 11.74 14.44 -26.77
C SER A 87 10.96 14.85 -28.01
N PHE A 88 11.64 15.47 -28.99
CA PHE A 88 11.02 15.93 -30.23
C PHE A 88 10.89 14.82 -31.27
N VAL A 89 9.92 14.95 -32.18
CA VAL A 89 9.86 14.09 -33.38
C VAL A 89 11.14 14.28 -34.23
N LYS A 90 11.49 13.23 -35.00
CA LYS A 90 12.68 13.21 -35.78
C LYS A 90 12.82 14.47 -36.66
N ASP A 91 14.02 15.04 -36.70
CA ASP A 91 14.39 16.19 -37.55
C ASP A 91 13.52 17.46 -37.29
N TYR A 92 12.87 17.60 -36.15
CA TYR A 92 12.08 18.80 -35.85
C TYR A 92 12.94 20.08 -35.83
N TYR A 93 14.17 19.98 -35.30
CA TYR A 93 15.19 21.03 -35.36
C TYR A 93 16.45 20.53 -36.06
N PRO A 94 16.51 20.56 -37.40
CA PRO A 94 17.65 20.04 -38.15
C PRO A 94 19.00 20.68 -37.79
N GLN A 95 18.96 21.94 -37.28
CA GLN A 95 20.15 22.68 -36.82
C GLN A 95 20.70 22.22 -35.49
N LYS A 96 19.91 21.41 -34.70
CA LYS A 96 20.33 20.89 -33.39
C LYS A 96 20.82 19.45 -33.50
N SER A 97 19.91 18.52 -33.79
CA SER A 97 20.20 17.10 -33.91
C SER A 97 19.03 16.39 -34.59
N HIS A 98 19.28 15.23 -35.22
CA HIS A 98 18.19 14.34 -35.67
C HIS A 98 17.27 13.88 -34.55
N LEU A 99 17.83 13.73 -33.35
CA LEU A 99 17.15 13.32 -32.12
C LEU A 99 17.38 14.41 -31.06
N PHE A 100 16.59 15.46 -31.10
CA PHE A 100 16.70 16.53 -30.12
C PHE A 100 15.88 16.22 -28.91
N CYS A 101 16.54 15.98 -27.76
CA CYS A 101 15.93 15.60 -26.49
C CYS A 101 16.63 16.33 -25.33
N PRO A 102 16.34 17.61 -25.10
CA PRO A 102 16.77 18.31 -23.88
C PRO A 102 16.32 17.53 -22.65
N PHE A 103 17.25 17.19 -21.78
CA PHE A 103 17.03 16.35 -20.62
C PHE A 103 17.75 16.94 -19.41
N ALA A 104 17.09 16.97 -18.24
CA ALA A 104 17.68 17.39 -16.99
C ALA A 104 17.37 16.37 -15.89
N TRP A 105 18.33 16.18 -14.96
CA TRP A 105 18.17 15.24 -13.85
C TRP A 105 18.88 15.74 -12.59
N ARG A 106 18.45 15.24 -11.42
CA ARG A 106 19.16 15.45 -10.17
C ARG A 106 20.36 14.53 -10.10
N ASP A 107 21.53 15.08 -9.80
CA ASP A 107 22.73 14.28 -9.59
C ASP A 107 22.53 13.30 -8.43
N PRO A 108 22.72 11.99 -8.63
CA PRO A 108 22.62 11.00 -7.55
C PRO A 108 23.60 11.25 -6.41
N ALA A 109 24.80 11.77 -6.71
CA ALA A 109 25.82 12.05 -5.71
C ALA A 109 25.58 13.38 -4.97
N HIS A 110 24.93 14.34 -5.63
CA HIS A 110 24.63 15.68 -5.11
C HIS A 110 23.17 16.05 -5.41
N PRO A 111 22.18 15.55 -4.66
CA PRO A 111 20.75 15.68 -5.01
C PRO A 111 20.21 17.11 -5.11
N ASP A 112 20.94 18.09 -4.60
CA ASP A 112 20.62 19.52 -4.74
C ASP A 112 21.08 20.11 -6.09
N GLU A 113 21.94 19.40 -6.82
CA GLU A 113 22.43 19.80 -8.13
C GLU A 113 21.56 19.19 -9.24
N VAL A 114 21.30 20.00 -10.25
CA VAL A 114 20.58 19.59 -11.47
C VAL A 114 21.52 19.75 -12.64
N LEU A 115 21.73 18.66 -13.34
CA LEU A 115 22.52 18.56 -14.55
C LEU A 115 21.59 18.53 -15.77
N SER A 116 22.08 18.96 -16.94
CA SER A 116 21.33 18.90 -18.19
C SER A 116 22.21 18.57 -19.39
N GLN A 117 21.62 17.96 -20.39
CA GLN A 117 22.25 17.67 -21.69
C GLN A 117 21.20 17.36 -22.76
N ASN A 118 21.60 17.27 -24.03
CA ASN A 118 20.80 16.69 -25.09
C ASN A 118 20.97 15.16 -25.11
N LYS A 119 20.00 14.40 -24.62
CA LYS A 119 20.07 12.93 -24.51
C LYS A 119 20.09 12.23 -25.87
N GLY A 120 19.58 12.85 -26.93
CA GLY A 120 19.63 12.34 -28.31
C GLY A 120 21.05 12.23 -28.89
N ASP A 121 21.99 13.03 -28.38
CA ASP A 121 23.38 13.00 -28.83
C ASP A 121 24.16 11.76 -28.35
N ASP A 122 23.67 11.10 -27.28
CA ASP A 122 24.27 9.90 -26.69
C ASP A 122 23.87 8.59 -27.44
N GLY A 123 23.20 8.71 -28.58
CA GLY A 123 22.74 7.54 -29.34
C GLY A 123 21.49 6.86 -28.80
N TYR A 124 20.81 7.50 -27.88
CA TYR A 124 19.52 7.00 -27.36
C TYR A 124 18.39 7.30 -28.34
N ASP A 125 18.00 6.28 -29.11
CA ASP A 125 16.87 6.37 -30.05
C ASP A 125 15.53 6.15 -29.34
N TYR A 126 14.99 7.22 -28.75
CA TYR A 126 13.70 7.22 -28.10
C TYR A 126 12.52 7.03 -29.07
N LEU A 127 12.68 7.31 -30.37
CA LEU A 127 11.63 7.15 -31.38
C LEU A 127 11.21 5.69 -31.56
N THR A 128 12.11 4.75 -31.23
CA THR A 128 11.82 3.31 -31.31
C THR A 128 11.10 2.77 -30.08
N THR A 129 11.06 3.54 -29.00
CA THR A 129 10.47 3.12 -27.73
C THR A 129 8.93 3.16 -27.75
N ASN A 130 8.30 2.23 -27.03
CA ASN A 130 6.85 2.20 -26.93
C ASN A 130 6.30 3.43 -26.21
N TRP A 131 6.98 3.90 -25.15
CA TRP A 131 6.51 5.06 -24.39
C TRP A 131 6.35 6.32 -25.26
N PHE A 132 7.27 6.56 -26.22
CA PHE A 132 7.20 7.70 -27.12
C PHE A 132 6.08 7.51 -28.17
N LYS A 133 6.07 6.35 -28.84
CA LYS A 133 5.07 6.01 -29.86
C LYS A 133 3.66 6.09 -29.32
N ASP A 134 3.42 5.48 -28.15
CA ASP A 134 2.11 5.42 -27.53
C ASP A 134 1.53 6.81 -27.24
N VAL A 135 2.36 7.76 -26.80
CA VAL A 135 1.91 9.13 -26.53
C VAL A 135 1.65 9.89 -27.82
N VAL A 136 2.54 9.76 -28.81
CA VAL A 136 2.41 10.43 -30.12
C VAL A 136 1.17 9.90 -30.88
N GLU A 137 0.95 8.59 -30.88
CA GLU A 137 -0.15 7.95 -31.61
C GLU A 137 -1.52 8.15 -30.94
N SER A 138 -1.57 8.13 -29.59
CA SER A 138 -2.82 8.31 -28.84
C SER A 138 -3.18 9.77 -28.59
N ASP A 139 -2.24 10.69 -28.76
CA ASP A 139 -2.39 12.11 -28.43
C ASP A 139 -2.97 12.32 -27.02
N SER A 140 -2.46 11.57 -26.04
CA SER A 140 -2.98 11.60 -24.68
C SER A 140 -1.90 11.44 -23.63
N ALA A 141 -2.04 12.21 -22.55
CA ALA A 141 -1.15 12.11 -21.39
C ALA A 141 -1.35 10.78 -20.66
N ARG A 142 -0.26 10.20 -20.17
CA ARG A 142 -0.26 8.93 -19.43
C ARG A 142 0.94 8.76 -18.51
N TRP A 143 0.83 7.88 -17.54
CA TRP A 143 1.98 7.33 -16.82
C TRP A 143 2.58 6.16 -17.59
N SER A 144 3.91 6.07 -17.60
CA SER A 144 4.61 4.92 -18.17
C SER A 144 4.50 3.69 -17.27
N GLU A 145 4.65 2.51 -17.85
CA GLU A 145 5.08 1.35 -17.07
C GLU A 145 6.41 1.67 -16.38
N PRO A 146 6.72 1.04 -15.22
CA PRO A 146 8.02 1.16 -14.59
C PRO A 146 9.16 0.78 -15.53
N PHE A 147 10.30 1.47 -15.44
CA PHE A 147 11.50 1.18 -16.19
C PHE A 147 12.75 1.53 -15.37
N TYR A 148 13.91 0.99 -15.75
CA TYR A 148 15.20 1.41 -15.22
C TYR A 148 15.82 2.44 -16.14
N ASP A 149 16.34 3.54 -15.58
CA ASP A 149 17.06 4.52 -16.37
C ASP A 149 18.38 3.90 -16.86
N GLY A 150 18.71 4.10 -18.13
CA GLY A 150 19.96 3.60 -18.71
C GLY A 150 21.24 4.19 -18.09
N TYR A 151 21.14 5.23 -17.25
CA TYR A 151 22.25 5.81 -16.48
C TYR A 151 22.34 5.28 -15.06
N ASP A 152 21.23 4.82 -14.49
CA ASP A 152 21.13 4.25 -13.15
C ASP A 152 20.18 3.05 -13.18
N GLU A 153 20.74 1.89 -13.57
CA GLU A 153 19.98 0.63 -13.62
C GLU A 153 19.50 0.15 -12.25
N SER A 154 19.89 0.83 -11.16
CA SER A 154 19.51 0.46 -9.80
C SER A 154 18.19 1.09 -9.36
N THR A 155 17.81 2.24 -9.92
CA THR A 155 16.62 3.00 -9.50
C THR A 155 15.46 2.83 -10.48
N PRO A 156 14.38 2.11 -10.11
CA PRO A 156 13.19 2.02 -10.94
C PRO A 156 12.44 3.36 -10.95
N LEU A 157 12.03 3.78 -12.14
CA LEU A 157 11.35 5.04 -12.42
C LEU A 157 9.98 4.77 -13.04
N SER A 158 9.10 5.78 -12.97
CA SER A 158 7.92 5.90 -13.83
C SER A 158 7.78 7.36 -14.25
N SER A 159 7.39 7.58 -15.51
CA SER A 159 7.26 8.90 -16.11
C SER A 159 5.81 9.31 -16.30
N TYR A 160 5.47 10.53 -15.94
CA TYR A 160 4.26 11.18 -16.46
C TYR A 160 4.59 11.86 -17.77
N MET A 161 3.96 11.40 -18.84
CA MET A 161 4.26 11.81 -20.23
C MET A 161 3.07 12.55 -20.83
N VAL A 162 3.36 13.65 -21.53
CA VAL A 162 2.34 14.54 -22.13
C VAL A 162 2.76 14.92 -23.54
N PRO A 163 1.85 14.86 -24.53
CA PRO A 163 2.13 15.37 -25.86
C PRO A 163 2.27 16.87 -25.87
N ILE A 164 3.18 17.40 -26.69
CA ILE A 164 3.38 18.83 -26.98
C ILE A 164 2.95 19.10 -28.40
N HIS A 165 2.11 20.11 -28.59
CA HIS A 165 1.51 20.43 -29.87
C HIS A 165 2.10 21.69 -30.49
N ASP A 166 2.21 21.70 -31.82
CA ASP A 166 2.45 22.92 -32.59
C ASP A 166 1.14 23.70 -32.77
N GLN A 167 1.25 24.88 -33.40
CA GLN A 167 0.10 25.75 -33.66
C GLN A 167 -0.97 25.13 -34.58
N THR A 168 -0.65 24.02 -35.28
CA THR A 168 -1.60 23.29 -36.12
C THR A 168 -2.32 22.18 -35.36
N GLY A 169 -1.97 21.97 -34.08
CA GLY A 169 -2.51 20.89 -33.24
C GLY A 169 -1.84 19.54 -33.46
N ARG A 170 -0.70 19.51 -34.16
CA ARG A 170 0.06 18.27 -34.39
C ARG A 170 1.02 18.03 -33.21
N VAL A 171 1.11 16.79 -32.73
CA VAL A 171 2.10 16.39 -31.72
C VAL A 171 3.51 16.49 -32.35
N VAL A 172 4.38 17.28 -31.73
CA VAL A 172 5.75 17.55 -32.20
C VAL A 172 6.81 17.11 -31.18
N ALA A 173 6.41 16.88 -29.94
CA ALA A 173 7.29 16.35 -28.90
C ALA A 173 6.49 15.66 -27.80
N VAL A 174 7.20 14.92 -26.95
CA VAL A 174 6.68 14.35 -25.70
C VAL A 174 7.48 14.93 -24.54
N LEU A 175 6.79 15.57 -23.59
CA LEU A 175 7.35 16.01 -22.33
C LEU A 175 7.16 14.88 -21.32
N GLY A 176 8.25 14.36 -20.75
CA GLY A 176 8.25 13.34 -19.70
C GLY A 176 8.87 13.85 -18.41
N ALA A 177 8.27 13.57 -17.27
CA ALA A 177 8.84 13.84 -15.95
C ALA A 177 8.80 12.57 -15.10
N ASP A 178 9.96 12.20 -14.55
CA ASP A 178 10.21 10.93 -13.91
C ASP A 178 10.15 11.05 -12.39
N ILE A 179 9.59 10.01 -11.75
CA ILE A 179 9.63 9.83 -10.29
C ILE A 179 10.37 8.54 -9.94
N SER A 180 11.05 8.56 -8.79
CA SER A 180 11.68 7.35 -8.24
C SER A 180 10.64 6.48 -7.52
N LEU A 181 10.55 5.22 -7.93
CA LEU A 181 9.66 4.24 -7.31
C LEU A 181 10.24 3.67 -6.00
N ASP A 182 11.56 3.67 -5.82
CA ASP A 182 12.21 3.28 -4.56
C ASP A 182 11.79 4.19 -3.41
N TRP A 183 11.69 5.49 -3.71
CA TRP A 183 11.22 6.43 -2.72
C TRP A 183 9.79 6.12 -2.26
N PHE A 184 8.91 5.72 -3.17
CA PHE A 184 7.56 5.23 -2.83
C PHE A 184 7.62 3.96 -2.00
N ALA A 185 8.41 2.98 -2.41
CA ALA A 185 8.57 1.72 -1.70
C ALA A 185 9.06 1.94 -0.26
N ASN A 186 10.04 2.82 -0.07
CA ASN A 186 10.55 3.20 1.25
C ASN A 186 9.48 3.87 2.12
N LYS A 187 8.67 4.76 1.56
CA LYS A 187 7.59 5.43 2.31
C LYS A 187 6.44 4.48 2.67
N LEU A 188 6.10 3.54 1.81
CA LEU A 188 5.13 2.49 2.13
C LEU A 188 5.65 1.58 3.24
N SER A 189 6.93 1.19 3.17
CA SER A 189 7.58 0.38 4.20
C SER A 189 7.65 1.11 5.56
N GLU A 190 7.95 2.40 5.56
CA GLU A 190 7.94 3.25 6.77
C GLU A 190 6.52 3.30 7.39
N ALA A 191 5.49 3.51 6.59
CA ALA A 191 4.10 3.48 7.04
C ALA A 191 3.68 2.10 7.58
N ASP A 192 4.18 1.02 6.99
CA ASP A 192 3.95 -0.35 7.48
C ASP A 192 4.65 -0.57 8.82
N SER A 193 5.89 -0.10 9.00
CA SER A 193 6.67 -0.24 10.24
C SER A 193 5.97 0.43 11.41
N ILE A 194 5.44 1.64 11.24
CA ILE A 194 4.72 2.37 12.30
C ILE A 194 3.57 1.55 12.88
N ILE A 195 2.81 0.85 12.03
CA ILE A 195 1.71 0.00 12.50
C ILE A 195 2.21 -1.33 13.07
N ASN A 196 3.18 -1.95 12.40
CA ASN A 196 3.71 -3.24 12.81
C ASN A 196 4.46 -3.16 14.15
N GLU A 197 5.08 -2.03 14.48
CA GLU A 197 5.89 -1.86 15.69
C GLU A 197 5.10 -1.30 16.88
N ASN A 198 4.21 -0.31 16.67
CA ASN A 198 3.64 0.49 17.76
C ASN A 198 2.36 -0.05 18.42
N LYS A 199 1.65 -1.01 17.83
CA LYS A 199 0.33 -1.41 18.36
C LYS A 199 0.11 -2.91 18.49
N MET A 200 1.03 -3.72 18.10
CA MET A 200 0.89 -5.16 18.14
C MET A 200 2.13 -5.81 18.75
N LEU A 201 2.43 -5.49 20.02
CA LEU A 201 3.49 -6.18 20.76
C LEU A 201 3.42 -7.69 20.57
N MET A 202 2.21 -8.24 20.48
CA MET A 202 1.98 -9.66 20.22
C MET A 202 2.17 -10.05 18.75
N ALA A 203 1.76 -9.22 17.79
CA ALA A 203 1.98 -9.51 16.36
C ALA A 203 3.47 -9.43 16.01
N SER A 204 4.22 -8.50 16.63
CA SER A 204 5.69 -8.44 16.48
C SER A 204 6.39 -9.67 17.07
N MET A 205 5.91 -10.22 18.19
CA MET A 205 6.43 -11.46 18.78
C MET A 205 6.28 -12.68 17.86
N PHE A 206 5.26 -12.68 16.98
CA PHE A 206 4.99 -13.77 16.03
C PHE A 206 5.48 -13.45 14.60
N ASN A 207 6.20 -12.33 14.41
CA ASN A 207 6.71 -11.87 13.11
C ASN A 207 5.62 -11.77 12.00
N ILE A 208 4.39 -11.43 12.38
CA ILE A 208 3.26 -11.30 11.49
C ILE A 208 3.14 -9.83 11.09
N LYS A 209 3.55 -9.48 9.87
CA LYS A 209 3.61 -8.09 9.39
C LYS A 209 2.66 -7.88 8.22
N SER A 210 1.95 -6.75 8.22
CA SER A 210 1.26 -6.27 7.03
C SER A 210 2.27 -5.74 6.02
N LYS A 211 1.92 -5.80 4.74
CA LYS A 211 2.73 -5.29 3.64
C LYS A 211 1.87 -4.43 2.72
N SER A 212 2.36 -3.24 2.40
CA SER A 212 1.74 -2.36 1.43
C SER A 212 2.63 -2.22 0.20
N PHE A 213 2.00 -2.20 -0.97
CA PHE A 213 2.66 -2.04 -2.27
C PHE A 213 1.69 -1.45 -3.28
N ILE A 214 2.23 -1.00 -4.41
CA ILE A 214 1.45 -0.50 -5.54
C ILE A 214 1.59 -1.48 -6.69
N ILE A 215 0.48 -1.78 -7.34
CA ILE A 215 0.43 -2.58 -8.58
C ILE A 215 -0.15 -1.75 -9.72
N ASN A 216 0.19 -2.14 -10.94
CA ASN A 216 -0.47 -1.65 -12.14
C ASN A 216 -1.82 -2.36 -12.35
N HIS A 217 -2.60 -1.89 -13.33
CA HIS A 217 -3.90 -2.47 -13.69
C HIS A 217 -3.81 -3.95 -14.11
N ASP A 218 -2.71 -4.40 -14.65
CA ASP A 218 -2.47 -5.81 -14.99
C ASP A 218 -2.01 -6.68 -13.80
N GLY A 219 -1.76 -6.06 -12.63
CA GLY A 219 -1.27 -6.71 -11.42
C GLY A 219 0.25 -6.73 -11.27
N THR A 220 1.02 -6.16 -12.20
CA THR A 220 2.48 -6.06 -12.09
C THR A 220 2.86 -5.13 -10.94
N TYR A 221 3.84 -5.53 -10.13
CA TYR A 221 4.31 -4.71 -9.02
C TYR A 221 5.07 -3.47 -9.52
N ILE A 222 4.56 -2.29 -9.15
CA ILE A 222 5.20 -0.99 -9.36
C ILE A 222 6.14 -0.69 -8.20
N THR A 223 5.69 -0.93 -6.96
CA THR A 223 6.52 -0.82 -5.76
C THR A 223 6.30 -2.04 -4.87
N HIS A 224 7.35 -2.47 -4.17
CA HIS A 224 7.30 -3.52 -3.16
C HIS A 224 8.49 -3.38 -2.22
N SER A 225 8.35 -3.79 -0.95
CA SER A 225 9.45 -3.78 0.04
C SER A 225 10.60 -4.73 -0.28
N ASP A 226 10.41 -5.69 -1.20
CA ASP A 226 11.41 -6.59 -1.74
C ASP A 226 11.52 -6.34 -3.24
N GLU A 227 12.61 -5.72 -3.67
CA GLU A 227 12.86 -5.27 -5.05
C GLU A 227 12.77 -6.39 -6.10
N LYS A 228 12.93 -7.65 -5.67
CA LYS A 228 12.84 -8.79 -6.60
C LYS A 228 11.45 -8.94 -7.24
N PHE A 229 10.40 -8.35 -6.64
CA PHE A 229 9.05 -8.37 -7.18
C PHE A 229 8.79 -7.22 -8.16
N ILE A 230 9.48 -6.08 -8.03
CA ILE A 230 9.25 -4.89 -8.85
C ILE A 230 9.52 -5.23 -10.31
N MET A 231 8.54 -5.02 -11.19
CA MET A 231 8.56 -5.30 -12.63
C MET A 231 8.82 -6.77 -13.03
N LYS A 232 8.99 -7.69 -12.07
CA LYS A 232 9.39 -9.08 -12.31
C LYS A 232 8.31 -10.09 -11.95
N ASP A 233 7.35 -9.70 -11.10
CA ASP A 233 6.27 -10.57 -10.65
C ASP A 233 4.92 -9.85 -10.71
N ASN A 234 3.85 -10.61 -10.57
CA ASN A 234 2.48 -10.16 -10.73
C ASN A 234 1.64 -10.63 -9.54
N PHE A 235 1.04 -9.66 -8.83
CA PHE A 235 0.22 -9.91 -7.64
C PHE A 235 -0.98 -10.81 -7.93
N PHE A 236 -1.64 -10.62 -9.08
CA PHE A 236 -2.82 -11.41 -9.41
C PHE A 236 -2.52 -12.90 -9.62
N ARG A 237 -1.26 -13.26 -9.95
CA ARG A 237 -0.84 -14.67 -10.03
C ARG A 237 -0.78 -15.34 -8.67
N GLN A 238 -0.51 -14.57 -7.60
CA GLN A 238 -0.40 -15.04 -6.23
C GLN A 238 -1.75 -15.03 -5.49
N LEU A 239 -2.77 -14.38 -6.09
CA LEU A 239 -4.08 -14.19 -5.49
C LEU A 239 -5.03 -15.34 -5.84
N GLU A 240 -5.66 -15.91 -4.80
CA GLU A 240 -6.71 -16.93 -4.93
C GLU A 240 -7.90 -16.55 -4.05
N ALA A 241 -9.12 -16.86 -4.52
CA ALA A 241 -10.30 -16.67 -3.70
C ALA A 241 -10.33 -17.67 -2.54
N TYR A 242 -10.65 -17.19 -1.33
CA TYR A 242 -10.68 -18.02 -0.11
C TYR A 242 -11.79 -19.06 -0.14
N ASP A 243 -12.92 -18.75 -0.77
CA ASP A 243 -14.11 -19.60 -0.87
C ASP A 243 -14.13 -20.51 -2.11
N GLY A 244 -13.01 -20.55 -2.86
CA GLY A 244 -12.93 -21.29 -4.11
C GLY A 244 -13.67 -20.63 -5.29
N SER A 245 -14.12 -19.37 -5.14
CA SER A 245 -14.69 -18.59 -6.22
C SER A 245 -13.65 -18.25 -7.30
N ASN A 246 -14.12 -17.81 -8.47
CA ASN A 246 -13.23 -17.51 -9.59
C ASN A 246 -12.28 -16.34 -9.27
N ARG A 247 -10.97 -16.53 -9.51
CA ARG A 247 -9.93 -15.49 -9.42
C ARG A 247 -10.30 -14.22 -10.19
N GLU A 248 -10.90 -14.35 -11.36
CA GLU A 248 -11.32 -13.22 -12.21
C GLU A 248 -12.28 -12.27 -11.47
N GLY A 249 -13.24 -12.81 -10.73
CA GLY A 249 -14.17 -12.00 -9.93
C GLY A 249 -13.46 -11.19 -8.85
N VAL A 250 -12.42 -11.76 -8.22
CA VAL A 250 -11.61 -11.07 -7.23
C VAL A 250 -10.80 -9.94 -7.86
N VAL A 251 -10.16 -10.21 -9.01
CA VAL A 251 -9.40 -9.21 -9.76
C VAL A 251 -10.29 -8.05 -10.17
N ILE A 252 -11.50 -8.32 -10.69
CA ILE A 252 -12.46 -7.28 -11.07
C ILE A 252 -12.84 -6.40 -9.88
N LYS A 253 -13.08 -6.97 -8.69
CA LYS A 253 -13.36 -6.18 -7.47
C LYS A 253 -12.20 -5.25 -7.13
N ILE A 254 -10.96 -5.75 -7.18
CA ILE A 254 -9.76 -4.94 -6.91
C ILE A 254 -9.65 -3.80 -7.93
N LEU A 255 -9.83 -4.09 -9.21
CA LEU A 255 -9.75 -3.10 -10.30
C LEU A 255 -10.83 -2.01 -10.20
N ASN A 256 -12.04 -2.38 -9.75
CA ASN A 256 -13.13 -1.43 -9.55
C ASN A 256 -13.01 -0.63 -8.24
N GLY A 257 -12.12 -1.02 -7.33
CA GLY A 257 -12.02 -0.43 -6.00
C GLY A 257 -13.22 -0.77 -5.11
N ASP A 258 -13.91 -1.89 -5.38
CA ASP A 258 -15.09 -2.34 -4.66
C ASP A 258 -14.69 -3.01 -3.33
N GLU A 259 -14.25 -2.22 -2.36
CA GLU A 259 -13.91 -2.70 -1.02
C GLU A 259 -15.11 -2.60 -0.06
N ASP A 260 -15.45 -3.70 0.61
CA ASP A 260 -16.37 -3.66 1.75
C ASP A 260 -15.63 -3.13 3.01
N LYS A 261 -15.83 -1.85 3.29
CA LYS A 261 -15.20 -1.16 4.44
C LYS A 261 -15.58 -1.74 5.80
N LYS A 262 -16.70 -2.45 5.90
CA LYS A 262 -17.21 -2.99 7.18
C LYS A 262 -16.70 -4.38 7.47
N SER A 263 -16.40 -5.17 6.45
CA SER A 263 -15.98 -6.55 6.62
C SER A 263 -15.00 -6.92 5.51
N PRO A 264 -13.68 -6.76 5.75
CA PRO A 264 -12.69 -7.09 4.73
C PRO A 264 -12.80 -8.56 4.35
N GLU A 265 -12.81 -8.83 3.05
CA GLU A 265 -12.86 -10.19 2.54
C GLU A 265 -11.54 -10.92 2.78
N LYS A 266 -11.62 -12.23 2.99
CA LYS A 266 -10.46 -13.11 3.10
C LYS A 266 -10.06 -13.62 1.72
N PHE A 267 -8.76 -13.62 1.48
CA PHE A 267 -8.14 -14.15 0.27
C PHE A 267 -6.95 -15.03 0.62
N LEU A 268 -6.53 -15.86 -0.31
CA LEU A 268 -5.25 -16.56 -0.24
C LEU A 268 -4.23 -15.78 -1.09
N VAL A 269 -3.14 -15.38 -0.47
CA VAL A 269 -2.01 -14.72 -1.14
C VAL A 269 -0.78 -15.60 -0.94
N GLY A 270 -0.31 -16.22 -2.03
CA GLY A 270 0.77 -17.21 -1.95
C GLY A 270 0.48 -18.36 -0.96
N GLY A 271 -0.77 -18.83 -0.91
CA GLY A 271 -1.24 -19.87 0.01
C GLY A 271 -1.43 -19.45 1.47
N THR A 272 -1.30 -18.15 1.79
CA THR A 272 -1.54 -17.62 3.15
C THR A 272 -2.87 -16.89 3.19
N GLU A 273 -3.70 -17.18 4.21
CA GLU A 273 -4.94 -16.45 4.44
C GLU A 273 -4.67 -15.01 4.86
N CYS A 274 -5.19 -14.06 4.08
CA CYS A 274 -4.99 -12.64 4.28
C CYS A 274 -6.29 -11.86 4.13
N TYR A 275 -6.38 -10.74 4.85
CA TYR A 275 -7.30 -9.67 4.53
C TYR A 275 -6.63 -8.74 3.52
N LEU A 276 -7.36 -8.35 2.48
CA LEU A 276 -6.89 -7.37 1.49
C LEU A 276 -7.63 -6.05 1.70
N PHE A 277 -6.84 -4.98 1.66
CA PHE A 277 -7.32 -3.61 1.54
C PHE A 277 -6.73 -3.05 0.26
N TYR A 278 -7.55 -2.45 -0.59
CA TYR A 278 -7.11 -1.93 -1.89
C TYR A 278 -7.84 -0.65 -2.26
N MET A 279 -7.15 0.23 -2.97
CA MET A 279 -7.69 1.53 -3.35
C MET A 279 -7.02 2.03 -4.62
N PRO A 280 -7.77 2.56 -5.60
CA PRO A 280 -7.18 3.17 -6.79
C PRO A 280 -6.42 4.44 -6.43
N VAL A 281 -5.26 4.61 -7.05
CA VAL A 281 -4.43 5.82 -6.94
C VAL A 281 -4.90 6.82 -7.99
N LYS A 282 -5.44 7.94 -7.55
CA LYS A 282 -6.00 8.97 -8.43
C LYS A 282 -4.97 9.50 -9.44
N TYR A 283 -5.40 9.76 -10.66
CA TYR A 283 -4.61 10.21 -11.82
C TYR A 283 -3.66 9.16 -12.41
N THR A 284 -3.74 7.92 -11.97
CA THR A 284 -2.97 6.81 -12.50
C THR A 284 -3.88 5.61 -12.77
N GLN A 285 -3.34 4.55 -13.36
CA GLN A 285 -3.97 3.23 -13.43
C GLN A 285 -3.46 2.30 -12.30
N TRP A 286 -2.88 2.88 -11.26
CA TRP A 286 -2.27 2.15 -10.17
C TRP A 286 -3.26 1.87 -9.05
N ILE A 287 -3.00 0.80 -8.34
CA ILE A 287 -3.80 0.37 -7.20
C ILE A 287 -2.85 0.18 -6.01
N LEU A 288 -3.13 0.89 -4.93
CA LEU A 288 -2.49 0.65 -3.64
C LEU A 288 -3.15 -0.57 -3.00
N VAL A 289 -2.35 -1.55 -2.61
CA VAL A 289 -2.79 -2.78 -1.94
C VAL A 289 -2.07 -2.91 -0.61
N THR A 290 -2.82 -3.27 0.44
CA THR A 290 -2.28 -3.66 1.75
C THR A 290 -2.74 -5.07 2.08
N VAL A 291 -1.79 -5.98 2.26
CA VAL A 291 -2.03 -7.38 2.63
C VAL A 291 -1.78 -7.56 4.11
N VAL A 292 -2.78 -8.08 4.84
CA VAL A 292 -2.72 -8.32 6.28
C VAL A 292 -2.98 -9.79 6.54
N PRO A 293 -2.01 -10.58 7.02
CA PRO A 293 -2.25 -11.99 7.37
C PRO A 293 -3.39 -12.12 8.39
N CYS A 294 -4.37 -13.00 8.10
CA CYS A 294 -5.54 -13.19 8.98
C CYS A 294 -5.14 -13.53 10.41
N LYS A 295 -4.07 -14.30 10.59
CA LYS A 295 -3.52 -14.64 11.90
C LYS A 295 -3.20 -13.43 12.78
N ALA A 296 -2.79 -12.29 12.17
CA ALA A 296 -2.48 -11.07 12.91
C ALA A 296 -3.72 -10.51 13.64
N ILE A 297 -4.83 -10.44 12.93
CA ILE A 297 -6.09 -9.90 13.48
C ILE A 297 -6.80 -10.95 14.32
N ASP A 298 -6.91 -12.18 13.83
CA ASP A 298 -7.62 -13.26 14.53
C ASP A 298 -7.00 -13.57 15.90
N MET A 299 -5.67 -13.54 16.03
CA MET A 299 -4.99 -13.74 17.31
C MET A 299 -5.34 -12.65 18.32
N LEU A 300 -5.38 -11.38 17.89
CA LEU A 300 -5.80 -10.27 18.76
C LEU A 300 -7.27 -10.40 19.18
N CYS A 301 -8.12 -10.84 18.26
CA CYS A 301 -9.51 -11.13 18.56
C CYS A 301 -9.64 -12.20 19.65
N TYR A 302 -8.84 -13.28 19.58
CA TYR A 302 -8.84 -14.33 20.60
C TYR A 302 -8.29 -13.84 21.93
N LEU A 303 -7.21 -13.07 21.94
CA LEU A 303 -6.61 -12.52 23.16
C LEU A 303 -7.55 -11.57 23.89
N ASN A 304 -8.17 -10.63 23.18
CA ASN A 304 -9.12 -9.70 23.76
C ASN A 304 -10.36 -10.46 24.30
N GLY A 305 -10.91 -11.37 23.51
CA GLY A 305 -12.02 -12.21 23.95
C GLY A 305 -11.67 -13.07 25.18
N ALA A 306 -10.46 -13.67 25.22
CA ALA A 306 -10.00 -14.43 26.37
C ALA A 306 -9.82 -13.55 27.62
N THR A 307 -9.36 -12.30 27.45
CA THR A 307 -9.24 -11.33 28.54
C THR A 307 -10.60 -11.02 29.14
N VAL A 308 -11.63 -10.79 28.31
CA VAL A 308 -13.01 -10.59 28.76
C VAL A 308 -13.52 -11.81 29.52
N LEU A 309 -13.27 -13.02 29.00
CA LEU A 309 -13.64 -14.26 29.69
C LEU A 309 -12.97 -14.37 31.06
N LEU A 310 -11.69 -14.07 31.17
CA LEU A 310 -10.98 -14.11 32.47
C LEU A 310 -11.55 -13.10 33.46
N ILE A 311 -11.82 -11.86 33.02
CA ILE A 311 -12.41 -10.83 33.89
C ILE A 311 -13.78 -11.25 34.41
N VAL A 312 -14.58 -11.99 33.64
CA VAL A 312 -15.92 -12.44 34.05
C VAL A 312 -15.84 -13.73 34.91
N LEU A 313 -15.06 -14.72 34.46
CA LEU A 313 -15.05 -16.05 35.08
C LEU A 313 -14.23 -16.09 36.37
N LEU A 314 -13.13 -15.36 36.48
CA LEU A 314 -12.23 -15.41 37.63
C LEU A 314 -12.90 -14.96 38.93
N PRO A 315 -13.67 -13.84 39.00
CA PRO A 315 -14.43 -13.46 40.16
C PRO A 315 -15.54 -14.47 40.55
N LEU A 316 -16.18 -15.07 39.52
CA LEU A 316 -17.23 -16.07 39.76
C LEU A 316 -16.65 -17.37 40.36
N LEU A 317 -15.50 -17.81 39.87
CA LEU A 317 -14.77 -18.96 40.44
C LEU A 317 -14.32 -18.67 41.86
N LEU A 318 -13.79 -17.46 42.12
CA LEU A 318 -13.42 -17.04 43.48
C LEU A 318 -14.61 -17.03 44.41
N PHE A 319 -15.74 -16.47 43.97
CA PHE A 319 -16.98 -16.44 44.76
C PHE A 319 -17.52 -17.87 45.05
N ALA A 320 -17.49 -18.75 44.05
CA ALA A 320 -17.88 -20.14 44.22
C ALA A 320 -16.94 -20.89 45.19
N PHE A 321 -15.64 -20.64 45.11
CA PHE A 321 -14.66 -21.21 46.02
C PHE A 321 -14.85 -20.76 47.47
N VAL A 322 -15.06 -19.46 47.67
CA VAL A 322 -15.32 -18.88 48.99
C VAL A 322 -16.64 -19.44 49.55
N GLY A 323 -17.70 -19.51 48.74
CA GLY A 323 -18.98 -20.11 49.13
C GLY A 323 -18.83 -21.59 49.51
N TYR A 324 -18.08 -22.36 48.71
CA TYR A 324 -17.79 -23.77 49.04
C TYR A 324 -17.02 -23.91 50.36
N TYR A 325 -16.01 -23.05 50.58
CA TYR A 325 -15.22 -23.05 51.82
C TYR A 325 -16.11 -22.79 53.06
N TYR A 326 -17.00 -21.76 53.00
CA TYR A 326 -17.91 -21.48 54.12
C TYR A 326 -18.96 -22.56 54.32
N MET A 327 -19.50 -23.13 53.24
CA MET A 327 -20.43 -24.28 53.34
C MET A 327 -19.76 -25.49 54.01
N LYS A 328 -18.55 -25.85 53.59
CA LYS A 328 -17.78 -26.96 54.19
C LYS A 328 -17.51 -26.72 55.67
N LYS A 329 -17.20 -25.48 56.06
CA LYS A 329 -16.99 -25.09 57.45
C LYS A 329 -18.29 -25.17 58.28
N ALA A 330 -19.42 -24.73 57.73
CA ALA A 330 -20.74 -24.81 58.38
C ALA A 330 -21.19 -26.25 58.57
N ILE A 331 -21.01 -27.12 57.55
CA ILE A 331 -21.31 -28.55 57.63
C ILE A 331 -20.44 -29.21 58.71
N ALA A 332 -19.13 -28.92 58.76
CA ALA A 332 -18.24 -29.46 59.81
C ALA A 332 -18.59 -28.97 61.18
N ALA A 333 -19.11 -27.75 61.37
CA ALA A 333 -19.62 -27.27 62.64
C ALA A 333 -20.92 -27.99 63.04
N SER A 334 -21.89 -28.13 62.12
CA SER A 334 -23.17 -28.84 62.38
C SER A 334 -22.98 -30.29 62.75
N VAL A 335 -21.99 -30.97 62.19
CA VAL A 335 -21.63 -32.37 62.52
C VAL A 335 -21.03 -32.47 63.93
N LYS A 336 -20.31 -31.45 64.41
CA LYS A 336 -19.78 -31.40 65.80
C LYS A 336 -20.90 -31.17 66.86
N ASP A 337 -21.90 -30.43 66.45
CA ASP A 337 -23.02 -30.07 67.38
C ASP A 337 -24.15 -31.11 67.38
N CYS A 338 -24.05 -32.21 66.64
CA CYS A 338 -25.00 -33.31 66.67
C CYS A 338 -24.71 -34.20 67.87
N PRO A 339 -25.66 -34.30 68.89
CA PRO A 339 -25.46 -35.09 70.14
C PRO A 339 -25.36 -36.61 69.92
N GLY A 340 -25.35 -37.12 68.72
CA GLY A 340 -25.34 -38.54 68.37
C GLY A 340 -24.01 -39.13 67.90
N GLY A 341 -22.89 -38.33 67.78
CA GLY A 341 -21.62 -38.77 67.23
C GLY A 341 -20.76 -39.65 68.13
N GLU A 342 -21.08 -39.83 69.38
CA GLU A 342 -20.25 -40.64 70.34
C GLU A 342 -20.66 -42.12 70.48
N ARG A 343 -21.70 -42.63 69.81
CA ARG A 343 -22.15 -44.02 69.93
C ARG A 343 -21.63 -45.03 68.96
N PHE A 344 -20.73 -44.69 68.09
CA PHE A 344 -20.12 -45.66 67.10
C PHE A 344 -18.61 -45.87 67.25
N LYS A 345 -18.11 -45.72 68.49
CA LYS A 345 -16.72 -46.10 68.76
C LYS A 345 -16.58 -47.12 69.93
N GLN A 346 -17.57 -47.96 70.12
CA GLN A 346 -17.46 -49.14 70.93
C GLN A 346 -18.33 -50.26 70.34
N GLU A 347 -17.80 -50.98 69.41
CA GLU A 347 -17.95 -52.44 69.19
C GLU A 347 -16.87 -52.90 68.22
#